data_e01180b81a19f91cdc599c3067260f65
#
_entry.id   e01180b81a19f91cdc599c3067260f65
#
_cell.length_a   1.000
_cell.length_b   1.000
_cell.length_c   1.000
_cell.angle_alpha   90.00
_cell.angle_beta   90.00
_cell.angle_gamma   90.00
#
_symmetry.space_group_name_H-M   'P 1'
#
loop_
_entity.id
_entity.type
_entity.pdbx_description
1 polymer ?
#
loop_
_entity_poly.entity_id
_entity_poly.type
_entity_poly.pdbx_seq_one_letter_code
_entity_poly.pdbx_strand_id
1 'polypeptide(L)'
;MWDLEYCKDLDLQHNLDVMHIEKNICDSIVGTLLNIEGKRKDILKSRIDLTHLGIRKDLQVQDEGKPRDMAPAVYVLDKVKRKEFCKVLSRVRFPHGFASNPERRVSADGNKVQGLKTHDCHVLLQRVLPIILRGLGRPKLYRAVAELGQFFKELYSRNIRIDALERLRDKIPTILCDLEKIYPPAFFDVMVHLAVHLPDEALLRGPVQYGWMYPIERRLGTFKGYVRNRARPEGSIAEAYIAT
;
A
#
# COMPACT_ATOMS: atom_id res chain seq x y z
N MET A 1 10.60 -7.25 27.66
CA MET A 1 10.70 -7.06 26.20
C MET A 1 11.54 -5.83 25.87
N TRP A 2 11.40 -4.72 26.64
CA TRP A 2 12.11 -3.46 26.45
C TRP A 2 13.61 -3.50 26.76
N ASP A 3 14.09 -4.54 27.47
CA ASP A 3 15.48 -4.71 27.88
C ASP A 3 16.33 -5.49 26.86
N LEU A 4 15.75 -5.89 25.74
CA LEU A 4 16.49 -6.53 24.67
C LEU A 4 17.36 -5.49 23.96
N GLU A 5 18.62 -5.80 23.69
CA GLU A 5 19.60 -4.87 23.15
C GLU A 5 19.11 -4.20 21.86
N TYR A 6 18.56 -4.99 20.92
CA TYR A 6 18.03 -4.43 19.66
C TYR A 6 16.82 -3.50 19.83
N CYS A 7 16.07 -3.61 20.93
CA CYS A 7 14.94 -2.70 21.19
C CYS A 7 15.38 -1.30 21.61
N LYS A 8 16.60 -1.16 22.14
CA LYS A 8 17.15 0.13 22.58
C LYS A 8 17.58 1.00 21.40
N ASP A 9 17.98 0.36 20.30
CA ASP A 9 18.50 1.02 19.11
C ASP A 9 17.41 1.31 18.06
N LEU A 10 16.16 0.87 18.33
CA LEU A 10 15.01 1.15 17.47
C LEU A 10 14.41 2.52 17.76
N ASP A 11 14.24 3.35 16.75
CA ASP A 11 13.48 4.61 16.83
C ASP A 11 12.04 4.37 17.29
N LEU A 12 11.47 3.25 16.87
CA LEU A 12 10.15 2.78 17.25
C LEU A 12 10.26 1.45 17.98
N GLN A 13 9.91 1.44 19.26
CA GLN A 13 10.01 0.27 20.13
C GLN A 13 8.94 -0.81 19.89
N HIS A 14 8.17 -0.71 18.83
CA HIS A 14 7.20 -1.71 18.42
C HIS A 14 7.51 -2.18 17.00
N ASN A 15 7.09 -3.40 16.71
CA ASN A 15 7.35 -4.03 15.43
C ASN A 15 6.59 -3.33 14.30
N LEU A 16 7.32 -2.88 13.27
CA LEU A 16 6.71 -2.35 12.06
C LEU A 16 6.24 -3.50 11.17
N ASP A 17 4.93 -3.60 10.96
CA ASP A 17 4.37 -4.56 10.02
C ASP A 17 4.51 -4.04 8.58
N VAL A 18 5.56 -4.49 7.93
CA VAL A 18 5.89 -4.09 6.56
C VAL A 18 4.77 -4.42 5.56
N MET A 19 4.05 -5.53 5.76
CA MET A 19 2.92 -5.91 4.91
C MET A 19 1.76 -4.93 5.04
N HIS A 20 1.51 -4.46 6.26
CA HIS A 20 0.45 -3.49 6.54
C HIS A 20 0.80 -2.12 5.97
N ILE A 21 2.07 -1.70 6.09
CA ILE A 21 2.58 -0.46 5.51
C ILE A 21 2.43 -0.48 3.99
N GLU A 22 2.96 -1.52 3.32
CA GLU A 22 2.85 -1.69 1.87
C GLU A 22 1.39 -1.68 1.39
N LYS A 23 0.51 -2.40 2.11
CA LYS A 23 -0.92 -2.44 1.81
C LYS A 23 -1.55 -1.06 1.84
N ASN A 24 -1.30 -0.27 2.88
CA ASN A 24 -1.88 1.07 3.01
C ASN A 24 -1.38 2.02 1.92
N ILE A 25 -0.10 1.95 1.60
CA ILE A 25 0.48 2.72 0.48
C ILE A 25 -0.16 2.30 -0.85
N CYS A 26 -0.28 1.01 -1.11
CA CYS A 26 -0.93 0.48 -2.32
C CYS A 26 -2.40 0.92 -2.40
N ASP A 27 -3.16 0.82 -1.30
CA ASP A 27 -4.55 1.26 -1.21
C ASP A 27 -4.68 2.77 -1.49
N SER A 28 -3.75 3.60 -0.99
CA SER A 28 -3.70 5.04 -1.24
C SER A 28 -3.40 5.36 -2.71
N ILE A 29 -2.45 4.65 -3.33
CA ILE A 29 -2.12 4.79 -4.75
C ILE A 29 -3.32 4.40 -5.61
N VAL A 30 -3.85 3.20 -5.45
CA VAL A 30 -4.96 2.66 -6.26
C VAL A 30 -6.24 3.46 -6.02
N GLY A 31 -6.52 3.80 -4.76
CA GLY A 31 -7.68 4.60 -4.38
C GLY A 31 -7.68 5.99 -5.03
N THR A 32 -6.53 6.65 -5.08
CA THR A 32 -6.36 7.97 -5.70
C THR A 32 -6.39 7.87 -7.22
N LEU A 33 -5.68 6.88 -7.79
CA LEU A 33 -5.62 6.61 -9.22
C LEU A 33 -7.01 6.38 -9.83
N LEU A 34 -7.82 5.54 -9.18
CA LEU A 34 -9.18 5.17 -9.61
C LEU A 34 -10.26 6.11 -9.05
N ASN A 35 -9.89 7.13 -8.29
CA ASN A 35 -10.81 8.06 -7.63
C ASN A 35 -11.87 7.34 -6.78
N ILE A 36 -11.45 6.38 -5.94
CA ILE A 36 -12.34 5.59 -5.08
C ILE A 36 -12.68 6.41 -3.83
N GLU A 37 -13.97 6.62 -3.60
CA GLU A 37 -14.46 7.33 -2.42
C GLU A 37 -14.01 6.62 -1.12
N GLY A 38 -13.58 7.40 -0.13
CA GLY A 38 -13.04 6.90 1.14
C GLY A 38 -11.57 6.41 1.09
N LYS A 39 -11.00 6.18 -0.11
CA LYS A 39 -9.59 5.76 -0.28
C LYS A 39 -8.72 6.78 -1.00
N ARG A 40 -9.35 7.68 -1.78
CA ARG A 40 -8.63 8.71 -2.53
C ARG A 40 -8.01 9.75 -1.59
N LYS A 41 -6.80 10.18 -1.90
CA LYS A 41 -6.09 11.27 -1.21
C LYS A 41 -6.27 12.64 -1.90
N ASP A 42 -6.83 12.66 -3.10
CA ASP A 42 -7.16 13.88 -3.84
C ASP A 42 -8.59 14.31 -3.53
N ILE A 43 -8.74 15.09 -2.49
CA ILE A 43 -10.00 15.66 -2.02
C ILE A 43 -9.92 17.19 -2.03
N LEU A 44 -11.07 17.86 -1.99
CA LEU A 44 -11.13 19.32 -2.02
C LEU A 44 -10.24 19.95 -0.93
N LYS A 45 -10.27 19.42 0.30
CA LYS A 45 -9.42 19.90 1.40
C LYS A 45 -7.93 19.84 1.05
N SER A 46 -7.46 18.74 0.46
CA SER A 46 -6.05 18.62 0.06
C SER A 46 -5.64 19.59 -1.05
N ARG A 47 -6.61 20.01 -1.87
CA ARG A 47 -6.39 21.05 -2.90
C ARG A 47 -6.36 22.46 -2.30
N ILE A 48 -7.17 22.71 -1.30
CA ILE A 48 -7.14 23.97 -0.51
C ILE A 48 -5.80 24.07 0.21
N ASP A 49 -5.29 22.98 0.78
CA ASP A 49 -3.95 22.97 1.41
C ASP A 49 -2.86 23.36 0.41
N LEU A 50 -2.92 22.89 -0.84
CA LEU A 50 -1.98 23.32 -1.90
C LEU A 50 -2.07 24.83 -2.18
N THR A 51 -3.25 25.40 -2.10
CA THR A 51 -3.45 26.85 -2.27
C THR A 51 -2.83 27.61 -1.11
N HIS A 52 -3.06 27.20 0.13
CA HIS A 52 -2.48 27.81 1.32
C HIS A 52 -0.95 27.70 1.34
N LEU A 53 -0.40 26.58 0.89
CA LEU A 53 1.05 26.38 0.80
C LEU A 53 1.70 27.10 -0.40
N GLY A 54 0.91 27.63 -1.33
CA GLY A 54 1.40 28.32 -2.53
C GLY A 54 2.13 27.43 -3.53
N ILE A 55 1.96 26.10 -3.43
CA ILE A 55 2.61 25.10 -4.28
C ILE A 55 1.63 24.46 -5.27
N ARG A 56 2.15 23.83 -6.34
CA ARG A 56 1.35 23.12 -7.34
C ARG A 56 0.20 23.97 -7.87
N LYS A 57 0.51 25.13 -8.45
CA LYS A 57 -0.47 26.10 -8.99
C LYS A 57 -1.48 25.49 -9.96
N ASP A 58 -1.06 24.47 -10.70
CA ASP A 58 -1.87 23.67 -11.63
C ASP A 58 -3.01 22.89 -10.96
N LEU A 59 -2.90 22.65 -9.66
CA LEU A 59 -3.83 21.85 -8.87
C LEU A 59 -4.60 22.66 -7.82
N GLN A 60 -4.28 23.94 -7.66
CA GLN A 60 -4.95 24.82 -6.69
C GLN A 60 -6.41 25.02 -7.07
N VAL A 61 -7.24 25.21 -6.06
CA VAL A 61 -8.65 25.53 -6.23
C VAL A 61 -8.83 27.01 -5.88
N GLN A 62 -9.48 27.78 -6.76
CA GLN A 62 -9.82 29.16 -6.48
C GLN A 62 -11.05 29.16 -5.56
N ASP A 63 -10.86 29.74 -4.36
CA ASP A 63 -11.86 29.97 -3.33
C ASP A 63 -12.84 28.81 -3.04
N GLU A 64 -13.48 28.75 -1.91
CA GLU A 64 -14.45 27.75 -1.43
C GLU A 64 -15.13 26.84 -2.49
N GLY A 65 -14.29 26.36 -3.43
CA GLY A 65 -14.70 25.67 -4.64
C GLY A 65 -15.46 24.38 -4.35
N LYS A 66 -16.26 23.96 -5.30
CA LYS A 66 -16.94 22.66 -5.24
C LYS A 66 -16.01 21.57 -5.76
N PRO A 67 -16.19 20.30 -5.35
CA PRO A 67 -15.38 19.19 -5.88
C PRO A 67 -15.33 19.08 -7.41
N ARG A 68 -16.34 19.61 -8.12
CA ARG A 68 -16.40 19.69 -9.59
C ARG A 68 -15.41 20.68 -10.20
N ASP A 69 -14.92 21.63 -9.40
CA ASP A 69 -14.03 22.69 -9.86
C ASP A 69 -12.55 22.29 -9.78
N MET A 70 -12.27 21.06 -9.32
CA MET A 70 -10.92 20.52 -9.21
C MET A 70 -10.37 20.19 -10.60
N ALA A 71 -9.24 20.80 -10.95
CA ALA A 71 -8.52 20.48 -12.19
C ALA A 71 -8.12 19.00 -12.26
N PRO A 72 -8.14 18.37 -13.45
CA PRO A 72 -7.68 17.01 -13.62
C PRO A 72 -6.22 16.85 -13.19
N ALA A 73 -5.93 15.85 -12.36
CA ALA A 73 -4.58 15.55 -11.89
C ALA A 73 -3.93 14.39 -12.67
N VAL A 74 -2.61 14.44 -12.80
CA VAL A 74 -1.81 13.40 -13.48
C VAL A 74 -2.00 12.01 -12.84
N TYR A 75 -2.20 11.98 -11.54
CA TYR A 75 -2.36 10.77 -10.74
C TYR A 75 -3.81 10.26 -10.66
N VAL A 76 -4.77 10.91 -11.33
CA VAL A 76 -6.16 10.44 -11.42
C VAL A 76 -6.46 10.01 -12.85
N LEU A 77 -7.01 8.81 -13.02
CA LEU A 77 -7.41 8.32 -14.32
C LEU A 77 -8.82 8.84 -14.66
N ASP A 78 -9.00 9.26 -15.91
CA ASP A 78 -10.32 9.52 -16.50
C ASP A 78 -11.15 8.23 -16.61
N LYS A 79 -12.44 8.36 -16.95
CA LYS A 79 -13.35 7.21 -17.07
C LYS A 79 -12.87 6.13 -18.04
N VAL A 80 -12.27 6.55 -19.16
CA VAL A 80 -11.82 5.62 -20.21
C VAL A 80 -10.62 4.82 -19.69
N LYS A 81 -9.63 5.51 -19.18
CA LYS A 81 -8.42 4.87 -18.61
C LYS A 81 -8.70 4.03 -17.37
N ARG A 82 -9.69 4.40 -16.55
CA ARG A 82 -10.14 3.56 -15.43
C ARG A 82 -10.70 2.22 -15.92
N LYS A 83 -11.55 2.25 -16.95
CA LYS A 83 -12.07 1.02 -17.56
C LYS A 83 -10.95 0.17 -18.17
N GLU A 84 -10.00 0.82 -18.85
CA GLU A 84 -8.84 0.14 -19.40
C GLU A 84 -7.97 -0.50 -18.30
N PHE A 85 -7.69 0.23 -17.24
CA PHE A 85 -7.01 -0.29 -16.06
C PHE A 85 -7.71 -1.55 -15.50
N CYS A 86 -9.00 -1.45 -15.24
CA CYS A 86 -9.80 -2.55 -14.71
C CYS A 86 -9.86 -3.74 -15.68
N LYS A 87 -9.97 -3.47 -16.98
CA LYS A 87 -9.96 -4.50 -18.04
C LYS A 87 -8.61 -5.24 -18.10
N VAL A 88 -7.50 -4.52 -18.00
CA VAL A 88 -6.17 -5.16 -17.96
C VAL A 88 -6.03 -5.98 -16.68
N LEU A 89 -6.39 -5.41 -15.53
CA LEU A 89 -6.30 -6.08 -14.24
C LEU A 89 -7.14 -7.37 -14.19
N SER A 90 -8.37 -7.36 -14.73
CA SER A 90 -9.24 -8.55 -14.76
C SER A 90 -8.71 -9.68 -15.66
N ARG A 91 -7.81 -9.37 -16.59
CA ARG A 91 -7.18 -10.35 -17.47
C ARG A 91 -5.90 -10.97 -16.91
N VAL A 92 -5.34 -10.39 -15.86
CA VAL A 92 -4.14 -10.94 -15.21
C VAL A 92 -4.48 -12.31 -14.64
N ARG A 93 -3.62 -13.28 -14.95
CA ARG A 93 -3.71 -14.65 -14.40
C ARG A 93 -2.39 -14.97 -13.74
N PHE A 94 -2.46 -15.49 -12.54
CA PHE A 94 -1.30 -15.95 -11.80
C PHE A 94 -1.23 -17.48 -11.81
N PRO A 95 -0.03 -18.05 -11.75
CA PRO A 95 0.15 -19.49 -11.54
C PRO A 95 -0.55 -19.94 -10.25
N HIS A 96 -0.94 -21.20 -10.20
CA HIS A 96 -1.56 -21.79 -9.03
C HIS A 96 -0.63 -21.65 -7.80
N GLY A 97 -1.19 -21.24 -6.68
CA GLY A 97 -0.45 -21.04 -5.43
C GLY A 97 0.35 -19.74 -5.33
N PHE A 98 0.46 -18.95 -6.40
CA PHE A 98 1.21 -17.68 -6.37
C PHE A 98 0.38 -16.52 -5.81
N ALA A 99 -0.79 -16.25 -6.37
CA ALA A 99 -1.69 -15.19 -5.93
C ALA A 99 -3.13 -15.45 -6.39
N SER A 100 -4.09 -14.78 -5.74
CA SER A 100 -5.47 -14.76 -6.18
C SER A 100 -5.62 -13.99 -7.49
N ASN A 101 -6.47 -14.47 -8.41
CA ASN A 101 -6.77 -13.71 -9.62
C ASN A 101 -7.49 -12.41 -9.30
N PRO A 102 -7.00 -11.27 -9.78
CA PRO A 102 -7.55 -9.97 -9.45
C PRO A 102 -8.93 -9.70 -10.09
N GLU A 103 -9.36 -10.51 -11.01
CA GLU A 103 -10.69 -10.41 -11.66
C GLU A 103 -11.82 -10.25 -10.63
N ARG A 104 -11.78 -11.05 -9.55
CA ARG A 104 -12.78 -11.01 -8.48
C ARG A 104 -12.79 -9.70 -7.68
N ARG A 105 -11.76 -8.87 -7.84
CA ARG A 105 -11.61 -7.57 -7.18
C ARG A 105 -12.10 -6.41 -8.03
N VAL A 106 -12.31 -6.65 -9.31
CA VAL A 106 -12.86 -5.67 -10.25
C VAL A 106 -14.37 -5.67 -10.14
N SER A 107 -14.97 -4.49 -9.97
CA SER A 107 -16.43 -4.35 -9.93
C SER A 107 -17.07 -4.72 -11.26
N ALA A 108 -18.34 -5.15 -11.23
CA ALA A 108 -19.08 -5.60 -12.42
C ALA A 108 -19.18 -4.52 -13.51
N ASP A 109 -19.22 -3.24 -13.13
CA ASP A 109 -19.20 -2.09 -14.05
C ASP A 109 -17.81 -1.78 -14.63
N GLY A 110 -16.77 -2.52 -14.21
CA GLY A 110 -15.39 -2.35 -14.66
C GLY A 110 -14.74 -1.02 -14.30
N ASN A 111 -15.24 -0.30 -13.29
CA ASN A 111 -14.75 1.04 -12.96
C ASN A 111 -14.00 1.13 -11.62
N LYS A 112 -14.09 0.11 -10.79
CA LYS A 112 -13.53 0.12 -9.41
C LYS A 112 -12.83 -1.19 -9.10
N VAL A 113 -11.86 -1.10 -8.19
CA VAL A 113 -11.21 -2.26 -7.57
C VAL A 113 -11.54 -2.23 -6.09
N GLN A 114 -12.03 -3.35 -5.55
CA GLN A 114 -12.53 -3.44 -4.17
C GLN A 114 -12.01 -4.69 -3.48
N GLY A 115 -11.92 -4.62 -2.15
CA GLY A 115 -11.62 -5.77 -1.30
C GLY A 115 -10.24 -6.40 -1.53
N LEU A 116 -9.25 -5.61 -1.98
CA LEU A 116 -7.86 -6.08 -2.05
C LEU A 116 -7.40 -6.52 -0.66
N LYS A 117 -6.91 -7.74 -0.58
CA LYS A 117 -6.25 -8.25 0.63
C LYS A 117 -4.78 -7.81 0.64
N THR A 118 -4.12 -7.95 1.77
CA THR A 118 -2.71 -7.58 1.95
C THR A 118 -1.81 -8.20 0.88
N HIS A 119 -1.95 -9.49 0.62
CA HIS A 119 -1.17 -10.17 -0.42
C HIS A 119 -1.54 -9.71 -1.84
N ASP A 120 -2.81 -9.35 -2.11
CA ASP A 120 -3.22 -8.80 -3.41
C ASP A 120 -2.52 -7.46 -3.66
N CYS A 121 -2.42 -6.60 -2.62
CA CYS A 121 -1.71 -5.31 -2.69
C CYS A 121 -0.21 -5.50 -2.93
N HIS A 122 0.42 -6.45 -2.24
CA HIS A 122 1.82 -6.81 -2.42
C HIS A 122 2.13 -7.18 -3.88
N VAL A 123 1.37 -8.09 -4.45
CA VAL A 123 1.58 -8.52 -5.85
C VAL A 123 1.24 -7.40 -6.83
N LEU A 124 0.18 -6.64 -6.55
CA LEU A 124 -0.25 -5.52 -7.38
C LEU A 124 0.83 -4.45 -7.44
N LEU A 125 1.30 -3.96 -6.30
CA LEU A 125 2.29 -2.87 -6.22
C LEU A 125 3.62 -3.25 -6.86
N GLN A 126 4.12 -4.44 -6.56
CA GLN A 126 5.46 -4.83 -6.99
C GLN A 126 5.54 -5.32 -8.43
N ARG A 127 4.44 -5.82 -9.02
CA ARG A 127 4.51 -6.51 -10.32
C ARG A 127 3.53 -5.97 -11.35
N VAL A 128 2.27 -5.77 -10.98
CA VAL A 128 1.20 -5.53 -11.96
C VAL A 128 1.00 -4.05 -12.23
N LEU A 129 0.96 -3.24 -11.17
CA LEU A 129 0.67 -1.81 -11.25
C LEU A 129 1.68 -1.04 -12.12
N PRO A 130 3.00 -1.29 -12.01
CA PRO A 130 3.97 -0.65 -12.90
C PRO A 130 3.71 -0.95 -14.39
N ILE A 131 3.37 -2.20 -14.70
CA ILE A 131 3.11 -2.61 -16.10
C ILE A 131 1.88 -1.90 -16.64
N ILE A 132 0.79 -1.85 -15.85
CA ILE A 132 -0.44 -1.15 -16.25
C ILE A 132 -0.19 0.34 -16.46
N LEU A 133 0.49 1.00 -15.51
CA LEU A 133 0.79 2.44 -15.60
C LEU A 133 1.65 2.79 -16.81
N ARG A 134 2.60 1.93 -17.18
CA ARG A 134 3.39 2.06 -18.40
C ARG A 134 2.50 2.00 -19.64
N GLY A 135 1.58 1.03 -19.70
CA GLY A 135 0.63 0.87 -20.81
C GLY A 135 -0.33 2.06 -20.94
N LEU A 136 -0.72 2.69 -19.82
CA LEU A 136 -1.60 3.85 -19.82
C LEU A 136 -0.91 5.19 -20.17
N GLY A 137 0.37 5.18 -20.51
CA GLY A 137 1.12 6.37 -20.93
C GLY A 137 1.32 7.41 -19.81
N ARG A 138 1.59 6.96 -18.58
CA ARG A 138 1.84 7.81 -17.42
C ARG A 138 3.30 7.69 -16.93
N PRO A 139 4.30 8.17 -17.68
CA PRO A 139 5.71 7.85 -17.46
C PRO A 139 6.25 8.32 -16.10
N LYS A 140 5.87 9.51 -15.62
CA LYS A 140 6.30 10.03 -14.32
C LYS A 140 5.75 9.16 -13.18
N LEU A 141 4.44 8.88 -13.22
CA LEU A 141 3.77 8.05 -12.24
C LEU A 141 4.28 6.60 -12.27
N TYR A 142 4.48 6.05 -13.48
CA TYR A 142 5.07 4.72 -13.66
C TYR A 142 6.43 4.60 -12.97
N ARG A 143 7.36 5.56 -13.19
CA ARG A 143 8.70 5.51 -12.59
C ARG A 143 8.63 5.49 -11.06
N ALA A 144 7.93 6.43 -10.46
CA ALA A 144 7.85 6.55 -9.00
C ALA A 144 7.22 5.30 -8.37
N VAL A 145 6.13 4.77 -8.96
CA VAL A 145 5.48 3.55 -8.46
C VAL A 145 6.35 2.30 -8.71
N ALA A 146 7.06 2.24 -9.84
CA ALA A 146 7.96 1.12 -10.12
C ALA A 146 9.15 1.08 -9.16
N GLU A 147 9.73 2.23 -8.82
CA GLU A 147 10.82 2.32 -7.85
C GLU A 147 10.35 1.96 -6.44
N LEU A 148 9.17 2.41 -6.04
CA LEU A 148 8.56 2.00 -4.78
C LEU A 148 8.27 0.49 -4.74
N GLY A 149 7.72 -0.06 -5.81
CA GLY A 149 7.48 -1.51 -5.93
C GLY A 149 8.78 -2.31 -5.89
N GLN A 150 9.85 -1.81 -6.51
CA GLN A 150 11.17 -2.44 -6.44
C GLN A 150 11.79 -2.35 -5.05
N PHE A 151 11.63 -1.23 -4.34
CA PHE A 151 12.03 -1.06 -2.95
C PHE A 151 11.41 -2.15 -2.06
N PHE A 152 10.09 -2.31 -2.09
CA PHE A 152 9.43 -3.36 -1.33
C PHE A 152 9.89 -4.76 -1.75
N LYS A 153 10.02 -5.01 -3.04
CA LYS A 153 10.47 -6.31 -3.55
C LYS A 153 11.86 -6.71 -3.06
N GLU A 154 12.80 -5.76 -2.98
CA GLU A 154 14.14 -5.99 -2.45
C GLU A 154 14.09 -6.19 -0.93
N LEU A 155 13.32 -5.37 -0.21
CA LEU A 155 13.14 -5.48 1.22
C LEU A 155 12.55 -6.85 1.65
N TYR A 156 11.68 -7.44 0.83
CA TYR A 156 11.11 -8.77 1.04
C TYR A 156 12.03 -9.93 0.62
N SER A 157 13.27 -9.66 0.24
CA SER A 157 14.20 -10.74 -0.12
C SER A 157 14.46 -11.65 1.08
N ARG A 158 14.43 -12.97 0.85
CA ARG A 158 14.74 -13.96 1.90
C ARG A 158 16.18 -13.89 2.36
N ASN A 159 17.07 -13.63 1.41
CA ASN A 159 18.50 -13.47 1.62
C ASN A 159 18.84 -12.02 1.34
N ILE A 160 18.73 -11.18 2.36
CA ILE A 160 19.02 -9.76 2.23
C ILE A 160 20.46 -9.50 2.70
N ARG A 161 21.20 -8.75 1.91
CA ARG A 161 22.56 -8.35 2.22
C ARG A 161 22.55 -6.99 2.92
N ILE A 162 23.46 -6.78 3.86
CA ILE A 162 23.59 -5.51 4.59
C ILE A 162 23.78 -4.35 3.62
N ASP A 163 24.69 -4.48 2.65
CA ASP A 163 24.94 -3.43 1.65
C ASP A 163 23.72 -3.12 0.76
N ALA A 164 22.83 -4.09 0.57
CA ALA A 164 21.56 -3.86 -0.11
C ALA A 164 20.58 -3.07 0.74
N LEU A 165 20.49 -3.36 2.06
CA LEU A 165 19.66 -2.60 3.00
C LEU A 165 20.13 -1.15 3.14
N GLU A 166 21.45 -0.93 3.23
CA GLU A 166 22.03 0.42 3.26
C GLU A 166 21.66 1.23 2.01
N ARG A 167 21.77 0.61 0.83
CA ARG A 167 21.29 1.25 -0.42
C ARG A 167 19.79 1.55 -0.42
N LEU A 168 18.96 0.65 0.14
CA LEU A 168 17.52 0.88 0.26
C LEU A 168 17.21 2.03 1.21
N ARG A 169 17.92 2.11 2.35
CA ARG A 169 17.83 3.21 3.30
C ARG A 169 18.11 4.57 2.64
N ASP A 170 19.20 4.65 1.87
CA ASP A 170 19.57 5.88 1.19
C ASP A 170 18.64 6.23 0.01
N LYS A 171 17.99 5.22 -0.57
CA LYS A 171 17.11 5.38 -1.74
C LYS A 171 15.68 5.75 -1.38
N ILE A 172 15.12 5.26 -0.28
CA ILE A 172 13.70 5.45 0.03
C ILE A 172 13.29 6.93 0.18
N PRO A 173 14.09 7.83 0.78
CA PRO A 173 13.74 9.25 0.81
C PRO A 173 13.59 9.85 -0.60
N THR A 174 14.47 9.48 -1.53
CA THR A 174 14.41 9.96 -2.92
C THR A 174 13.13 9.48 -3.62
N ILE A 175 12.75 8.20 -3.41
CA ILE A 175 11.49 7.64 -3.95
C ILE A 175 10.28 8.41 -3.42
N LEU A 176 10.27 8.73 -2.12
CA LEU A 176 9.18 9.49 -1.52
C LEU A 176 9.13 10.93 -2.04
N CYS A 177 10.27 11.59 -2.21
CA CYS A 177 10.34 12.91 -2.85
C CYS A 177 9.80 12.89 -4.29
N ASP A 178 10.07 11.84 -5.06
CA ASP A 178 9.52 11.72 -6.42
C ASP A 178 8.01 11.48 -6.42
N LEU A 179 7.48 10.78 -5.43
CA LEU A 179 6.04 10.67 -5.20
C LEU A 179 5.43 12.01 -4.77
N GLU A 180 6.13 12.80 -3.95
CA GLU A 180 5.68 14.12 -3.49
C GLU A 180 5.54 15.11 -4.64
N LYS A 181 6.42 15.04 -5.63
CA LYS A 181 6.29 15.83 -6.88
C LYS A 181 5.03 15.47 -7.69
N ILE A 182 4.41 14.33 -7.40
CA ILE A 182 3.24 13.82 -8.13
C ILE A 182 1.97 13.98 -7.29
N TYR A 183 1.93 13.43 -6.08
CA TYR A 183 0.76 13.37 -5.21
C TYR A 183 0.57 14.63 -4.35
N PRO A 184 -0.65 14.92 -3.86
CA PRO A 184 -0.89 16.00 -2.93
C PRO A 184 -0.36 15.65 -1.53
N PRO A 185 -0.13 16.65 -0.63
CA PRO A 185 0.38 16.43 0.72
C PRO A 185 -0.42 15.41 1.53
N ALA A 186 -1.73 15.35 1.39
CA ALA A 186 -2.59 14.38 2.07
C ALA A 186 -2.30 12.90 1.73
N PHE A 187 -1.48 12.64 0.70
CA PHE A 187 -0.99 11.30 0.39
C PHE A 187 0.04 10.82 1.42
N PHE A 188 0.83 11.75 1.98
CA PHE A 188 1.94 11.48 2.88
C PHE A 188 1.46 11.38 4.33
N ASP A 189 0.71 10.33 4.61
CA ASP A 189 0.30 9.96 5.96
C ASP A 189 1.40 9.17 6.69
N VAL A 190 1.14 8.82 7.95
CA VAL A 190 2.08 8.07 8.78
C VAL A 190 2.55 6.77 8.12
N MET A 191 1.70 6.08 7.36
CA MET A 191 2.05 4.81 6.71
C MET A 191 3.09 5.00 5.61
N VAL A 192 3.01 6.10 4.87
CA VAL A 192 4.02 6.45 3.86
C VAL A 192 5.34 6.81 4.56
N HIS A 193 5.29 7.59 5.65
CA HIS A 193 6.47 7.95 6.42
C HIS A 193 7.18 6.72 7.00
N LEU A 194 6.44 5.76 7.55
CA LEU A 194 7.03 4.55 8.15
C LEU A 194 7.88 3.73 7.17
N ALA A 195 7.69 3.89 5.87
CA ALA A 195 8.53 3.22 4.87
C ALA A 195 10.01 3.62 4.97
N VAL A 196 10.32 4.82 5.50
CA VAL A 196 11.69 5.30 5.69
C VAL A 196 12.45 4.45 6.71
N HIS A 197 11.77 3.99 7.76
CA HIS A 197 12.37 3.24 8.85
C HIS A 197 12.55 1.74 8.58
N LEU A 198 11.87 1.20 7.55
CA LEU A 198 11.89 -0.24 7.27
C LEU A 198 13.28 -0.83 6.98
N PRO A 199 14.19 -0.16 6.26
CA PRO A 199 15.55 -0.68 6.07
C PRO A 199 16.34 -0.75 7.37
N ASP A 200 16.26 0.25 8.23
CA ASP A 200 16.96 0.27 9.53
C ASP A 200 16.41 -0.82 10.46
N GLU A 201 15.09 -0.98 10.48
CA GLU A 201 14.44 -2.09 11.17
C GLU A 201 14.96 -3.47 10.68
N ALA A 202 15.14 -3.61 9.37
CA ALA A 202 15.66 -4.85 8.80
C ALA A 202 17.15 -5.05 9.08
N LEU A 203 17.94 -3.98 9.19
CA LEU A 203 19.35 -4.05 9.62
C LEU A 203 19.49 -4.54 11.05
N LEU A 204 18.60 -4.11 11.95
CA LEU A 204 18.63 -4.47 13.36
C LEU A 204 18.04 -5.86 13.65
N ARG A 205 16.94 -6.21 12.99
CA ARG A 205 16.16 -7.44 13.27
C ARG A 205 16.35 -8.57 12.27
N GLY A 206 17.01 -8.29 11.14
CA GLY A 206 17.11 -9.22 10.03
C GLY A 206 15.90 -9.17 9.09
N PRO A 207 15.71 -10.22 8.27
CA PRO A 207 14.70 -10.24 7.21
C PRO A 207 13.29 -9.96 7.74
N VAL A 208 12.57 -9.07 7.05
CA VAL A 208 11.25 -8.54 7.46
C VAL A 208 10.19 -9.62 7.66
N GLN A 209 10.35 -10.81 7.05
CA GLN A 209 9.44 -11.94 7.18
C GLN A 209 9.30 -12.46 8.61
N TYR A 210 10.30 -12.26 9.44
CA TYR A 210 10.28 -12.69 10.85
C TYR A 210 9.52 -11.69 11.74
N GLY A 211 9.31 -10.46 11.26
CA GLY A 211 8.64 -9.40 12.00
C GLY A 211 7.20 -9.09 11.55
N TRP A 212 6.72 -9.63 10.44
CA TRP A 212 5.38 -9.32 9.96
C TRP A 212 4.27 -10.08 10.69
N MET A 213 3.07 -9.50 10.70
CA MET A 213 1.91 -10.07 11.42
C MET A 213 1.15 -11.13 10.61
N TYR A 214 1.51 -11.37 9.35
CA TYR A 214 0.77 -12.28 8.45
C TYR A 214 0.53 -13.70 9.01
N PRO A 215 1.50 -14.40 9.64
CA PRO A 215 1.25 -15.70 10.24
C PRO A 215 0.26 -15.64 11.40
N ILE A 216 0.33 -14.57 12.21
CA ILE A 216 -0.56 -14.33 13.35
C ILE A 216 -1.98 -14.01 12.86
N GLU A 217 -2.12 -13.10 11.88
CA GLU A 217 -3.43 -12.78 11.26
C GLU A 217 -4.08 -14.03 10.68
N ARG A 218 -3.30 -14.87 10.00
CA ARG A 218 -3.78 -16.14 9.45
C ARG A 218 -4.30 -17.07 10.54
N ARG A 219 -3.57 -17.18 11.66
CA ARG A 219 -3.98 -17.99 12.82
C ARG A 219 -5.22 -17.43 13.48
N LEU A 220 -5.30 -16.13 13.69
CA LEU A 220 -6.48 -15.44 14.20
C LEU A 220 -7.68 -15.62 13.26
N GLY A 221 -7.47 -15.62 11.95
CA GLY A 221 -8.50 -15.96 10.96
C GLY A 221 -9.08 -17.36 11.14
N THR A 222 -8.21 -18.35 11.42
CA THR A 222 -8.62 -19.72 11.76
C THR A 222 -9.45 -19.74 13.04
N PHE A 223 -8.98 -19.10 14.11
CA PHE A 223 -9.69 -19.03 15.38
C PHE A 223 -11.05 -18.33 15.25
N LYS A 224 -11.13 -17.28 14.45
CA LYS A 224 -12.40 -16.60 14.14
C LYS A 224 -13.41 -17.56 13.51
N GLY A 225 -12.95 -18.51 12.69
CA GLY A 225 -13.79 -19.56 12.11
C GLY A 225 -14.32 -20.56 13.15
N TYR A 226 -13.63 -20.73 14.26
CA TYR A 226 -14.05 -21.61 15.36
C TYR A 226 -15.12 -20.99 16.28
N VAL A 227 -15.26 -19.65 16.27
CA VAL A 227 -16.20 -18.96 17.14
C VAL A 227 -17.64 -19.23 16.71
N ARG A 228 -18.33 -20.09 17.45
CA ARG A 228 -19.78 -20.37 17.34
C ARG A 228 -20.59 -19.46 18.24
N ASN A 229 -20.15 -19.28 19.48
CA ASN A 229 -20.76 -18.39 20.45
C ASN A 229 -19.94 -17.11 20.62
N ARG A 230 -20.47 -15.99 20.12
CA ARG A 230 -19.80 -14.69 20.19
C ARG A 230 -19.72 -14.09 21.59
N ALA A 231 -20.57 -14.54 22.53
CA ALA A 231 -20.53 -14.08 23.92
C ALA A 231 -19.42 -14.77 24.73
N ARG A 232 -18.96 -15.95 24.27
CA ARG A 232 -17.88 -16.71 24.91
C ARG A 232 -16.97 -17.29 23.79
N PRO A 233 -16.20 -16.45 23.10
CA PRO A 233 -15.38 -16.88 21.96
C PRO A 233 -14.27 -17.83 22.37
N GLU A 234 -13.69 -17.64 23.55
CA GLU A 234 -12.63 -18.47 24.12
C GLU A 234 -13.05 -19.93 24.29
N GLY A 235 -14.25 -20.19 24.80
CA GLY A 235 -14.80 -21.53 24.95
C GLY A 235 -15.00 -22.21 23.59
N SER A 236 -15.57 -21.49 22.61
CA SER A 236 -15.76 -22.02 21.26
C SER A 236 -14.43 -22.35 20.56
N ILE A 237 -13.40 -21.53 20.79
CA ILE A 237 -12.06 -21.76 20.23
C ILE A 237 -11.43 -22.98 20.90
N ALA A 238 -11.50 -23.09 22.23
CA ALA A 238 -10.94 -24.21 22.97
C ALA A 238 -11.58 -25.54 22.55
N GLU A 239 -12.90 -25.62 22.48
CA GLU A 239 -13.63 -26.81 22.02
C GLU A 239 -13.21 -27.24 20.61
N ALA A 240 -13.18 -26.30 19.66
CA ALA A 240 -12.79 -26.59 18.30
C ALA A 240 -11.32 -27.00 18.19
N TYR A 241 -10.43 -26.43 19.02
CA TYR A 241 -9.00 -26.74 19.02
C TYR A 241 -8.69 -28.13 19.60
N ILE A 242 -9.49 -28.58 20.57
CA ILE A 242 -9.35 -29.93 21.16
C ILE A 242 -9.92 -31.00 20.20
N ALA A 243 -10.92 -30.65 19.38
CA ALA A 243 -11.58 -31.56 18.46
C ALA A 243 -10.83 -31.74 17.12
N THR A 244 -9.76 -30.95 16.85
CA THR A 244 -8.96 -31.01 15.61
C THR A 244 -7.64 -31.74 15.83
#